data_7a19046b6554ae29573e97436814c2a5
#
_entry.id   7a19046b6554ae29573e97436814c2a5
#
_cell.length_a   1.000
_cell.length_b   1.000
_cell.length_c   1.000
_cell.angle_alpha   90.00
_cell.angle_beta   90.00
_cell.angle_gamma   90.00
#
_symmetry.space_group_name_H-M   'P 1'
#
loop_
_entity.id
_entity.type
_entity.pdbx_description
1 polymer ?
#
loop_
_entity_poly.entity_id
_entity_poly.type
_entity_poly.pdbx_seq_one_letter_code
_entity_poly.pdbx_strand_id
1 'polypeptide(L)' 'MDFGVALAFSAPLAVGIAALGSGIGLGRAVGGAMEAIGRQPDATGKIQTNMIIGAALIEALTIYALIVFFIVLPKIG' A
#
# COMPACT_ATOMS: atom_id res chain seq x y z
N MET A 1 0.83 30.69 1.26
CA MET A 1 1.41 29.45 0.69
C MET A 1 1.03 29.39 -0.78
N ASP A 2 1.99 29.32 -1.68
CA ASP A 2 1.67 29.19 -3.09
C ASP A 2 1.40 27.74 -3.48
N PHE A 3 1.07 27.52 -4.74
CA PHE A 3 0.71 26.18 -5.23
C PHE A 3 1.89 25.19 -5.09
N GLY A 4 3.10 25.61 -5.44
CA GLY A 4 4.28 24.75 -5.33
C GLY A 4 4.59 24.36 -3.90
N VAL A 5 4.48 25.30 -2.96
CA VAL A 5 4.70 25.03 -1.54
C VAL A 5 3.61 24.11 -0.99
N ALA A 6 2.34 24.34 -1.39
CA ALA A 6 1.25 23.47 -0.98
C ALA A 6 1.48 22.03 -1.44
N LEU A 7 1.94 21.84 -2.68
CA LEU A 7 2.26 20.51 -3.19
C LEU A 7 3.47 19.87 -2.49
N ALA A 8 4.45 20.69 -2.09
CA ALA A 8 5.63 20.19 -1.38
C ALA A 8 5.27 19.55 -0.04
N PHE A 9 4.20 20.01 0.60
CA PHE A 9 3.68 19.39 1.82
C PHE A 9 2.69 18.26 1.54
N SER A 10 1.74 18.49 0.62
CA SER A 10 0.63 17.58 0.42
C SER A 10 1.01 16.33 -0.37
N ALA A 11 1.90 16.43 -1.35
CA ALA A 11 2.24 15.29 -2.20
C ALA A 11 2.96 14.18 -1.43
N PRO A 12 4.08 14.44 -0.70
CA PRO A 12 4.70 13.39 0.10
C PRO A 12 3.80 12.92 1.25
N LEU A 13 2.97 13.80 1.81
CA LEU A 13 2.03 13.41 2.85
C LEU A 13 1.00 12.41 2.32
N ALA A 14 0.48 12.65 1.11
CA ALA A 14 -0.47 11.73 0.47
C ALA A 14 0.15 10.34 0.28
N VAL A 15 1.39 10.27 -0.19
CA VAL A 15 2.09 8.99 -0.36
C VAL A 15 2.31 8.32 1.00
N GLY A 16 2.69 9.10 2.03
CA GLY A 16 2.88 8.58 3.37
C GLY A 16 1.61 8.00 3.97
N ILE A 17 0.46 8.66 3.78
CA ILE A 17 -0.84 8.16 4.24
C ILE A 17 -1.22 6.89 3.49
N ALA A 18 -1.02 6.86 2.18
CA ALA A 18 -1.28 5.66 1.37
C ALA A 18 -0.41 4.49 1.84
N ALA A 19 0.89 4.74 2.09
CA ALA A 19 1.81 3.72 2.59
C ALA A 19 1.41 3.22 3.97
N LEU A 20 0.95 4.11 4.84
CA LEU A 20 0.46 3.73 6.17
C LEU A 20 -0.74 2.80 6.06
N GLY A 21 -1.72 3.16 5.23
CA GLY A 21 -2.90 2.33 4.99
C GLY A 21 -2.54 0.97 4.39
N SER A 22 -1.69 0.96 3.36
CA SER A 22 -1.22 -0.28 2.75
C SER A 22 -0.44 -1.13 3.73
N GLY A 23 0.43 -0.53 4.54
CA GLY A 23 1.21 -1.24 5.56
C GLY A 23 0.33 -1.92 6.58
N ILE A 24 -0.68 -1.21 7.10
CA ILE A 24 -1.63 -1.78 8.06
C ILE A 24 -2.44 -2.90 7.40
N GLY A 25 -2.98 -2.64 6.21
CA GLY A 25 -3.79 -3.63 5.49
C GLY A 25 -2.99 -4.88 5.14
N LEU A 26 -1.77 -4.69 4.64
CA LEU A 26 -0.89 -5.81 4.28
C LEU A 26 -0.47 -6.59 5.52
N GLY A 27 -0.16 -5.91 6.63
CA GLY A 27 0.16 -6.57 7.89
C GLY A 27 -0.98 -7.44 8.38
N ARG A 28 -2.22 -6.97 8.29
CA ARG A 28 -3.40 -7.76 8.65
C ARG A 28 -3.60 -8.95 7.72
N ALA A 29 -3.41 -8.75 6.43
CA ALA A 29 -3.56 -9.82 5.44
C ALA A 29 -2.53 -10.93 5.69
N VAL A 30 -1.26 -10.56 5.90
CA VAL A 30 -0.18 -11.53 6.17
C VAL A 30 -0.43 -12.23 7.50
N GLY A 31 -0.78 -11.50 8.55
CA GLY A 31 -1.07 -12.07 9.87
C GLY A 31 -2.22 -13.06 9.80
N GLY A 32 -3.31 -12.70 9.10
CA GLY A 32 -4.46 -13.58 8.91
C GLY A 32 -4.09 -14.83 8.13
N ALA A 33 -3.28 -14.69 7.08
CA ALA A 33 -2.82 -15.83 6.29
C ALA A 33 -1.94 -16.77 7.11
N MET A 34 -1.02 -16.25 7.90
CA MET A 34 -0.16 -17.06 8.76
C MET A 34 -0.98 -17.83 9.80
N GLU A 35 -1.97 -17.18 10.40
CA GLU A 35 -2.86 -17.81 11.36
C GLU A 35 -3.70 -18.91 10.71
N ALA A 36 -4.21 -18.65 9.50
CA ALA A 36 -5.00 -19.65 8.76
C ALA A 36 -4.14 -20.86 8.37
N ILE A 37 -2.89 -20.65 7.96
CA ILE A 37 -1.95 -21.73 7.65
C ILE A 37 -1.68 -22.56 8.89
N GLY A 38 -1.54 -21.91 10.05
CA GLY A 38 -1.35 -22.62 11.31
C GLY A 38 -2.52 -23.52 11.68
N ARG A 39 -3.74 -23.11 11.34
CA ARG A 39 -4.96 -23.91 11.59
C ARG A 39 -5.19 -24.99 10.54
N GLN A 40 -4.82 -24.73 9.30
CA GLN A 40 -5.08 -25.63 8.17
C GLN A 40 -3.83 -25.76 7.29
N PRO A 41 -2.81 -26.48 7.75
CA PRO A 41 -1.57 -26.62 7.00
C PRO A 41 -1.76 -27.21 5.59
N ASP A 42 -2.80 -28.04 5.42
CA ASP A 42 -3.10 -28.65 4.14
C ASP A 42 -3.57 -27.64 3.09
N ALA A 43 -4.04 -26.47 3.54
CA ALA A 43 -4.51 -25.40 2.66
C ALA A 43 -3.43 -24.33 2.40
N THR A 44 -2.19 -24.56 2.78
CA THR A 44 -1.10 -23.58 2.69
C THR A 44 -0.98 -22.97 1.30
N GLY A 45 -0.97 -23.79 0.24
CA GLY A 45 -0.83 -23.29 -1.12
C GLY A 45 -1.97 -22.36 -1.53
N LYS A 46 -3.20 -22.72 -1.20
CA LYS A 46 -4.39 -21.93 -1.52
C LYS A 46 -4.38 -20.61 -0.74
N ILE A 47 -4.08 -20.65 0.55
CA ILE A 47 -4.02 -19.46 1.40
C ILE A 47 -2.93 -18.52 0.91
N GLN A 48 -1.74 -19.04 0.62
CA GLN A 48 -0.62 -18.25 0.14
C GLN A 48 -0.92 -17.58 -1.19
N THR A 49 -1.54 -18.29 -2.13
CA THR A 49 -1.91 -17.73 -3.44
C THR A 49 -2.89 -16.58 -3.27
N ASN A 50 -3.93 -16.77 -2.46
CA ASN A 50 -4.93 -15.73 -2.22
C ASN A 50 -4.35 -14.54 -1.48
N MET A 51 -3.42 -14.78 -0.55
CA MET A 51 -2.72 -13.71 0.16
C MET A 51 -1.90 -12.85 -0.80
N ILE A 52 -1.15 -13.49 -1.72
CA ILE A 52 -0.32 -12.76 -2.68
C ILE A 52 -1.18 -11.88 -3.58
N ILE A 53 -2.31 -12.40 -4.06
CA ILE A 53 -3.24 -11.62 -4.89
C ILE A 53 -3.78 -10.43 -4.11
N GLY A 54 -4.23 -10.64 -2.87
CA GLY A 54 -4.73 -9.57 -2.02
C GLY A 54 -3.66 -8.54 -1.70
N ALA A 55 -2.44 -9.00 -1.39
CA ALA A 55 -1.30 -8.12 -1.11
C ALA A 55 -0.96 -7.25 -2.32
N ALA A 56 -1.00 -7.81 -3.52
CA ALA A 56 -0.74 -7.05 -4.75
C ALA A 56 -1.78 -5.96 -4.96
N LEU A 57 -3.06 -6.23 -4.68
CA LEU A 57 -4.12 -5.24 -4.79
C LEU A 57 -3.98 -4.14 -3.74
N ILE A 58 -3.59 -4.48 -2.52
CA ILE A 58 -3.34 -3.50 -1.46
C ILE A 58 -2.17 -2.59 -1.86
N GLU A 59 -1.08 -3.17 -2.32
CA GLU A 59 0.12 -2.41 -2.68
C GLU A 59 -0.12 -1.52 -3.90
N ALA A 60 -0.99 -1.92 -4.82
CA ALA A 60 -1.34 -1.12 -5.99
C ALA A 60 -1.86 0.28 -5.61
N LEU A 61 -2.56 0.41 -4.50
CA LEU A 61 -3.04 1.71 -4.02
C LEU A 61 -1.89 2.65 -3.69
N THR A 62 -0.83 2.15 -3.06
CA THR A 62 0.36 2.95 -2.76
C THR A 62 1.10 3.31 -4.04
N ILE A 63 1.16 2.40 -5.01
CA ILE A 63 1.78 2.66 -6.31
C ILE A 63 1.01 3.76 -7.05
N TYR A 64 -0.31 3.77 -7.01
CA TYR A 64 -1.10 4.85 -7.60
C TYR A 64 -0.80 6.20 -6.94
N ALA A 65 -0.69 6.23 -5.63
CA ALA A 65 -0.32 7.45 -4.92
C ALA A 65 1.08 7.93 -5.31
N LEU A 66 2.02 7.02 -5.47
CA LEU A 66 3.38 7.32 -5.90
C LEU A 66 3.39 7.89 -7.32
N ILE A 67 2.57 7.34 -8.22
CA ILE A 67 2.42 7.86 -9.60
C ILE A 67 1.92 9.30 -9.56
N VAL A 68 0.90 9.59 -8.76
CA VAL A 68 0.39 10.96 -8.59
C VAL A 68 1.50 11.88 -8.08
N PHE A 69 2.31 11.42 -7.13
CA PHE A 69 3.44 12.18 -6.63
C PHE A 69 4.41 12.56 -7.77
N PHE A 70 4.77 11.61 -8.61
CA PHE A 70 5.68 11.89 -9.73
C PHE A 70 5.07 12.84 -10.76
N ILE A 71 3.74 12.74 -10.99
CA ILE A 71 3.05 13.63 -11.93
C ILE A 71 3.10 15.08 -11.44
N VAL A 72 2.94 15.31 -10.14
CA VAL A 72 2.92 16.67 -9.59
C VAL A 72 4.31 17.20 -9.22
N LEU A 73 5.32 16.33 -9.22
CA LEU A 73 6.68 16.70 -8.81
C LEU A 73 7.24 17.91 -9.55
N PRO A 74 7.09 18.05 -10.89
CA PRO A 74 7.60 19.22 -11.60
C PRO A 74 6.97 20.55 -11.15
N LYS A 75 5.82 20.50 -10.48
CA LYS A 75 5.11 21.72 -10.04
C LYS A 75 5.49 22.15 -8.62
N ILE A 76 6.32 21.36 -7.95
CA ILE A 76 6.76 21.65 -6.59
C ILE A 76 7.81 22.76 -6.54
N GLY A 77 8.60 22.87 -7.57
CA GLY A 77 9.65 23.89 -7.63
C GLY A 77 9.19 25.32 -8.05
#